data_e53994cd9c3f2bb6a24d6de26be1ff3e
#
_entry.id   e53994cd9c3f2bb6a24d6de26be1ff3e
#
_cell.length_a   1.000
_cell.length_b   1.000
_cell.length_c   1.000
_cell.angle_alpha   90.00
_cell.angle_beta   90.00
_cell.angle_gamma   90.00
#
_symmetry.space_group_name_H-M   'P 1'
#
loop_
_entity.id
_entity.type
_entity.pdbx_description
1 polymer ?
#
loop_
_entity_poly.entity_id
_entity_poly.type
_entity_poly.pdbx_seq_one_letter_code
_entity_poly.pdbx_strand_id
1 'polypeptide(L)'
;MELTEINTGNFAKLCHVTKKTLYFYDEIGLLKPIRVAKNGYRFYDIMQCDKMATIKMLQELGASLDEIQSFFRKDVLVEQAEFMRKKRLALDEKMKLLEKRKCELDFLIKRMNEFIKIGAGTVFFETNEAKRYGIVDQKLKKHFVVNSIELGMQYGVIIDEENLKPAAIFYRDDAGEFIKEAGEYVCMFQTLEDGRMLENLAETAAVFQKFGGSGFIYHEDYANTIPEANGKHVIKLSQKRGA
;
A
#
# COMPACT_ATOMS: atom_id res chain seq x y z
N MET A 1 -27.06 37.24 24.98
CA MET A 1 -25.61 37.00 24.87
C MET A 1 -25.12 38.04 23.88
N GLU A 2 -24.28 38.99 24.34
CA GLU A 2 -23.70 40.00 23.44
C GLU A 2 -22.78 39.30 22.42
N LEU A 3 -22.96 39.64 21.15
CA LEU A 3 -22.09 39.17 20.06
C LEU A 3 -20.67 39.69 20.28
N THR A 4 -19.71 38.82 20.43
CA THR A 4 -18.30 39.20 20.59
C THR A 4 -17.69 39.47 19.21
N GLU A 5 -17.66 40.75 18.80
CA GLU A 5 -17.07 41.17 17.52
C GLU A 5 -15.56 40.96 17.50
N ILE A 6 -15.10 40.11 16.61
CA ILE A 6 -13.68 39.80 16.40
C ILE A 6 -13.30 40.24 14.99
N ASN A 7 -12.25 41.06 14.86
CA ASN A 7 -11.75 41.47 13.55
C ASN A 7 -11.16 40.28 12.77
N THR A 8 -11.12 40.37 11.43
CA THR A 8 -10.63 39.32 10.53
C THR A 8 -9.28 38.74 10.94
N GLY A 9 -8.34 39.60 11.41
CA GLY A 9 -6.99 39.14 11.77
C GLY A 9 -6.98 38.25 13.01
N ASN A 10 -7.74 38.61 14.01
CA ASN A 10 -7.85 37.84 15.26
C ASN A 10 -8.68 36.58 15.05
N PHE A 11 -9.76 36.64 14.27
CA PHE A 11 -10.58 35.50 13.92
C PHE A 11 -9.77 34.49 13.08
N ALA A 12 -8.97 34.94 12.12
CA ALA A 12 -8.06 34.09 11.34
C ALA A 12 -7.05 33.34 12.22
N LYS A 13 -6.44 34.05 13.19
CA LYS A 13 -5.54 33.44 14.17
C LYS A 13 -6.25 32.40 15.03
N LEU A 14 -7.43 32.73 15.55
CA LEU A 14 -8.23 31.87 16.42
C LEU A 14 -8.62 30.56 15.70
N CYS A 15 -9.01 30.67 14.44
CA CYS A 15 -9.41 29.52 13.62
C CYS A 15 -8.23 28.80 12.91
N HIS A 16 -6.98 29.28 13.09
CA HIS A 16 -5.79 28.77 12.41
C HIS A 16 -5.95 28.75 10.87
N VAL A 17 -6.39 29.87 10.30
CA VAL A 17 -6.53 30.08 8.85
C VAL A 17 -5.91 31.41 8.43
N THR A 18 -5.79 31.62 7.12
CA THR A 18 -5.32 32.91 6.60
C THR A 18 -6.47 33.92 6.46
N LYS A 19 -6.16 35.22 6.51
CA LYS A 19 -7.14 36.26 6.17
C LYS A 19 -7.69 36.08 4.75
N LYS A 20 -6.84 35.61 3.81
CA LYS A 20 -7.22 35.34 2.43
C LYS A 20 -8.29 34.27 2.37
N THR A 21 -8.18 33.21 3.18
CA THR A 21 -9.18 32.16 3.30
C THR A 21 -10.53 32.71 3.75
N LEU A 22 -10.55 33.61 4.73
CA LEU A 22 -11.78 34.21 5.23
C LEU A 22 -12.43 35.15 4.19
N TYR A 23 -11.64 35.90 3.43
CA TYR A 23 -12.15 36.73 2.33
C TYR A 23 -12.77 35.86 1.23
N PHE A 24 -12.10 34.79 0.86
CA PHE A 24 -12.60 33.83 -0.11
C PHE A 24 -13.90 33.16 0.37
N TYR A 25 -13.99 32.76 1.64
CA TYR A 25 -15.21 32.14 2.17
C TYR A 25 -16.38 33.14 2.28
N ASP A 26 -16.11 34.41 2.51
CA ASP A 26 -17.12 35.47 2.42
C ASP A 26 -17.60 35.65 0.98
N GLU A 27 -16.69 35.70 0.01
CA GLU A 27 -16.99 35.85 -1.43
C GLU A 27 -17.88 34.72 -1.95
N ILE A 28 -17.55 33.47 -1.65
CA ILE A 28 -18.37 32.32 -2.06
C ILE A 28 -19.59 32.09 -1.15
N GLY A 29 -19.78 32.91 -0.11
CA GLY A 29 -20.91 32.81 0.81
C GLY A 29 -20.88 31.63 1.80
N LEU A 30 -19.73 30.97 1.95
CA LEU A 30 -19.56 29.82 2.85
C LEU A 30 -19.50 30.27 4.33
N LEU A 31 -18.75 31.35 4.61
CA LEU A 31 -18.65 31.95 5.94
C LEU A 31 -18.64 33.49 5.83
N LYS A 32 -19.80 34.10 6.00
CA LYS A 32 -19.95 35.56 5.93
C LYS A 32 -19.62 36.21 7.27
N PRO A 33 -18.99 37.40 7.29
CA PRO A 33 -18.84 38.19 8.51
C PRO A 33 -20.22 38.60 9.06
N ILE A 34 -20.35 38.75 10.36
CA ILE A 34 -21.57 39.27 10.98
C ILE A 34 -21.79 40.76 10.66
N ARG A 35 -20.71 41.50 10.40
CA ARG A 35 -20.75 42.93 10.06
C ARG A 35 -19.55 43.33 9.20
N VAL A 36 -19.81 44.21 8.25
CA VAL A 36 -18.78 44.94 7.49
C VAL A 36 -18.92 46.41 7.83
N ALA A 37 -17.86 47.00 8.36
CA ALA A 37 -17.83 48.44 8.72
C ALA A 37 -17.76 49.29 7.44
N LYS A 38 -18.08 50.62 7.57
CA LYS A 38 -18.04 51.59 6.46
C LYS A 38 -16.66 51.69 5.77
N ASN A 39 -15.60 51.40 6.51
CA ASN A 39 -14.21 51.35 6.01
C ASN A 39 -13.81 49.97 5.41
N GLY A 40 -14.74 49.06 5.22
CA GLY A 40 -14.51 47.71 4.63
C GLY A 40 -13.99 46.67 5.60
N TYR A 41 -13.78 47.00 6.89
CA TYR A 41 -13.34 46.00 7.87
C TYR A 41 -14.45 44.99 8.20
N ARG A 42 -14.09 43.73 8.17
CA ARG A 42 -14.98 42.59 8.46
C ARG A 42 -14.85 42.14 9.90
N PHE A 43 -15.97 41.87 10.55
CA PHE A 43 -16.06 41.37 11.90
C PHE A 43 -16.84 40.08 11.93
N TYR A 44 -16.36 39.14 12.75
CA TYR A 44 -16.90 37.81 12.94
C TYR A 44 -17.31 37.63 14.40
N ASP A 45 -18.20 36.68 14.66
CA ASP A 45 -18.57 36.26 16.02
C ASP A 45 -17.79 35.02 16.45
N ILE A 46 -17.51 34.92 17.76
CA ILE A 46 -16.80 33.76 18.33
C ILE A 46 -17.55 32.45 18.01
N MET A 47 -18.87 32.48 17.97
CA MET A 47 -19.69 31.30 17.63
C MET A 47 -19.49 30.81 16.20
N GLN A 48 -18.95 31.65 15.31
CA GLN A 48 -18.60 31.22 13.96
C GLN A 48 -17.35 30.33 13.91
N CYS A 49 -16.60 30.21 15.01
CA CYS A 49 -15.49 29.27 15.12
C CYS A 49 -15.95 27.81 14.96
N ASP A 50 -17.13 27.47 15.49
CA ASP A 50 -17.69 26.11 15.36
C ASP A 50 -18.00 25.77 13.89
N LYS A 51 -18.57 26.75 13.17
CA LYS A 51 -18.79 26.60 11.73
C LYS A 51 -17.46 26.45 10.98
N MET A 52 -16.45 27.24 11.34
CA MET A 52 -15.13 27.15 10.74
C MET A 52 -14.46 25.80 11.02
N ALA A 53 -14.57 25.28 12.26
CA ALA A 53 -14.06 23.96 12.63
C ALA A 53 -14.74 22.85 11.81
N THR A 54 -16.07 22.93 11.62
CA THR A 54 -16.82 21.98 10.78
C THR A 54 -16.37 22.05 9.32
N ILE A 55 -16.15 23.27 8.75
CA ILE A 55 -15.62 23.43 7.39
C ILE A 55 -14.28 22.72 7.24
N LYS A 56 -13.34 22.95 8.15
CA LYS A 56 -12.01 22.33 8.12
C LYS A 56 -12.10 20.80 8.20
N MET A 57 -12.86 20.29 9.16
CA MET A 57 -13.07 18.84 9.32
C MET A 57 -13.62 18.20 8.04
N LEU A 58 -14.62 18.83 7.41
CA LEU A 58 -15.20 18.29 6.17
C LEU A 58 -14.21 18.34 5.00
N GLN A 59 -13.37 19.37 4.90
CA GLN A 59 -12.29 19.44 3.91
C GLN A 59 -11.24 18.34 4.13
N GLU A 60 -10.83 18.10 5.38
CA GLU A 60 -9.92 17.00 5.72
C GLU A 60 -10.49 15.62 5.35
N LEU A 61 -11.81 15.47 5.41
CA LEU A 61 -12.54 14.28 4.93
C LEU A 61 -12.74 14.27 3.41
N GLY A 62 -12.14 15.22 2.67
CA GLY A 62 -12.19 15.29 1.22
C GLY A 62 -13.50 15.81 0.66
N ALA A 63 -14.29 16.56 1.45
CA ALA A 63 -15.46 17.24 0.92
C ALA A 63 -15.06 18.48 0.11
N SER A 64 -15.68 18.67 -1.06
CA SER A 64 -15.54 19.90 -1.84
C SER A 64 -16.23 21.09 -1.15
N LEU A 65 -15.84 22.30 -1.51
CA LEU A 65 -16.49 23.50 -0.96
C LEU A 65 -17.98 23.57 -1.30
N ASP A 66 -18.40 23.09 -2.45
CA ASP A 66 -19.81 23.00 -2.86
C ASP A 66 -20.59 21.99 -1.99
N GLU A 67 -19.98 20.83 -1.71
CA GLU A 67 -20.56 19.85 -0.78
C GLU A 67 -20.72 20.43 0.63
N ILE A 68 -19.71 21.17 1.12
CA ILE A 68 -19.75 21.82 2.42
C ILE A 68 -20.81 22.93 2.45
N GLN A 69 -20.93 23.71 1.39
CA GLN A 69 -21.97 24.72 1.27
C GLN A 69 -23.36 24.09 1.27
N SER A 70 -23.54 23.00 0.53
CA SER A 70 -24.78 22.23 0.52
C SER A 70 -25.10 21.66 1.91
N PHE A 71 -24.10 21.15 2.63
CA PHE A 71 -24.24 20.66 4.00
C PHE A 71 -24.82 21.73 4.94
N PHE A 72 -24.32 22.98 4.87
CA PHE A 72 -24.83 24.06 5.71
C PHE A 72 -26.16 24.66 5.27
N ARG A 73 -26.61 24.39 4.02
CA ARG A 73 -27.95 24.79 3.53
C ARG A 73 -29.05 23.82 3.90
N LYS A 74 -28.68 22.63 4.40
CA LYS A 74 -29.66 21.62 4.80
C LYS A 74 -30.26 22.01 6.17
N ASP A 75 -31.53 22.26 6.18
CA ASP A 75 -32.28 22.65 7.39
C ASP A 75 -32.67 21.43 8.26
N VAL A 76 -32.44 20.20 7.75
CA VAL A 76 -32.85 18.97 8.40
C VAL A 76 -31.64 18.21 8.91
N LEU A 77 -31.54 18.04 10.24
CA LEU A 77 -30.45 17.28 10.89
C LEU A 77 -30.26 15.87 10.33
N VAL A 78 -31.34 15.23 9.88
CA VAL A 78 -31.27 13.89 9.27
C VAL A 78 -30.40 13.88 8.03
N GLU A 79 -30.52 14.89 7.16
CA GLU A 79 -29.73 15.00 5.93
C GLU A 79 -28.25 15.31 6.22
N GLN A 80 -27.99 16.14 7.24
CA GLN A 80 -26.64 16.42 7.71
C GLN A 80 -25.99 15.14 8.28
N ALA A 81 -26.73 14.40 9.11
CA ALA A 81 -26.29 13.12 9.68
C ALA A 81 -25.99 12.09 8.56
N GLU A 82 -26.83 12.03 7.54
CA GLU A 82 -26.61 11.12 6.40
C GLU A 82 -25.36 11.48 5.61
N PHE A 83 -25.11 12.77 5.37
CA PHE A 83 -23.88 13.23 4.74
C PHE A 83 -22.63 12.80 5.56
N MET A 84 -22.68 12.99 6.89
CA MET A 84 -21.59 12.58 7.79
C MET A 84 -21.38 11.05 7.78
N ARG A 85 -22.45 10.25 7.75
CA ARG A 85 -22.37 8.79 7.64
C ARG A 85 -21.66 8.37 6.34
N LYS A 86 -22.00 9.00 5.21
CA LYS A 86 -21.32 8.71 3.92
C LYS A 86 -19.84 9.03 3.98
N LYS A 87 -19.44 10.17 4.53
CA LYS A 87 -18.02 10.52 4.70
C LYS A 87 -17.31 9.55 5.63
N ARG A 88 -17.94 9.09 6.71
CA ARG A 88 -17.38 8.07 7.61
C ARG A 88 -17.15 6.75 6.89
N LEU A 89 -18.12 6.27 6.10
CA LEU A 89 -17.97 5.02 5.33
C LEU A 89 -16.81 5.11 4.34
N ALA A 90 -16.67 6.22 3.61
CA ALA A 90 -15.55 6.44 2.72
C ALA A 90 -14.20 6.46 3.46
N LEU A 91 -14.15 6.99 4.68
CA LEU A 91 -12.98 6.94 5.54
C LEU A 91 -12.64 5.52 5.98
N ASP A 92 -13.65 4.73 6.37
CA ASP A 92 -13.48 3.32 6.76
C ASP A 92 -12.89 2.48 5.60
N GLU A 93 -13.35 2.71 4.37
CA GLU A 93 -12.79 2.05 3.17
C GLU A 93 -11.33 2.46 2.92
N LYS A 94 -11.02 3.76 3.07
CA LYS A 94 -9.65 4.25 2.94
C LYS A 94 -8.73 3.66 4.00
N MET A 95 -9.20 3.53 5.24
CA MET A 95 -8.44 2.90 6.33
C MET A 95 -8.13 1.43 6.01
N LYS A 96 -9.10 0.66 5.52
CA LYS A 96 -8.89 -0.74 5.09
C LYS A 96 -7.82 -0.83 3.99
N LEU A 97 -7.88 0.07 3.01
CA LEU A 97 -6.87 0.11 1.94
C LEU A 97 -5.47 0.43 2.49
N LEU A 98 -5.36 1.42 3.38
CA LEU A 98 -4.08 1.79 4.00
C LEU A 98 -3.51 0.66 4.85
N GLU A 99 -4.35 -0.06 5.61
CA GLU A 99 -3.91 -1.23 6.39
C GLU A 99 -3.40 -2.35 5.47
N LYS A 100 -4.10 -2.64 4.36
CA LYS A 100 -3.60 -3.57 3.32
C LYS A 100 -2.21 -3.13 2.83
N ARG A 101 -2.03 -1.86 2.47
CA ARG A 101 -0.74 -1.32 1.99
C ARG A 101 0.36 -1.40 3.05
N LYS A 102 0.03 -1.16 4.30
CA LYS A 102 0.96 -1.32 5.41
C LYS A 102 1.46 -2.76 5.53
N CYS A 103 0.55 -3.75 5.49
CA CYS A 103 0.93 -5.17 5.50
C CYS A 103 1.84 -5.54 4.31
N GLU A 104 1.56 -4.99 3.12
CA GLU A 104 2.41 -5.18 1.94
C GLU A 104 3.83 -4.62 2.16
N LEU A 105 3.94 -3.41 2.73
CA LEU A 105 5.23 -2.80 3.06
C LEU A 105 5.99 -3.59 4.13
N ASP A 106 5.31 -4.03 5.19
CA ASP A 106 5.91 -4.84 6.26
C ASP A 106 6.47 -6.17 5.68
N PHE A 107 5.75 -6.78 4.76
CA PHE A 107 6.21 -7.97 4.05
C PHE A 107 7.48 -7.70 3.22
N LEU A 108 7.53 -6.62 2.46
CA LEU A 108 8.71 -6.24 1.66
C LEU A 108 9.91 -5.91 2.55
N ILE A 109 9.71 -5.13 3.61
CA ILE A 109 10.76 -4.78 4.59
C ILE A 109 11.34 -6.05 5.22
N LYS A 110 10.48 -7.01 5.61
CA LYS A 110 10.94 -8.28 6.16
C LYS A 110 11.87 -9.01 5.19
N ARG A 111 11.47 -9.12 3.92
CA ARG A 111 12.26 -9.79 2.87
C ARG A 111 13.60 -9.10 2.63
N MET A 112 13.60 -7.77 2.53
CA MET A 112 14.82 -6.99 2.35
C MET A 112 15.79 -7.19 3.52
N ASN A 113 15.29 -7.12 4.76
CA ASN A 113 16.10 -7.32 5.96
C ASN A 113 16.69 -8.75 6.02
N GLU A 114 15.95 -9.74 5.59
CA GLU A 114 16.42 -11.11 5.49
C GLU A 114 17.56 -11.25 4.49
N PHE A 115 17.40 -10.69 3.29
CA PHE A 115 18.47 -10.65 2.29
C PHE A 115 19.71 -9.89 2.78
N ILE A 116 19.53 -8.70 3.38
CA ILE A 116 20.63 -7.91 3.94
C ILE A 116 21.41 -8.69 5.00
N LYS A 117 20.71 -9.46 5.82
CA LYS A 117 21.33 -10.24 6.91
C LYS A 117 22.11 -11.45 6.40
N ILE A 118 21.58 -12.16 5.39
CA ILE A 118 22.14 -13.42 4.90
C ILE A 118 23.14 -13.20 3.76
N GLY A 119 22.84 -12.29 2.84
CA GLY A 119 23.61 -12.01 1.64
C GLY A 119 23.42 -13.02 0.51
N ALA A 120 23.87 -12.64 -0.69
CA ALA A 120 23.86 -13.52 -1.85
C ALA A 120 24.90 -14.64 -1.74
N GLY A 121 24.61 -15.82 -2.32
CA GLY A 121 25.50 -16.98 -2.36
C GLY A 121 25.62 -17.77 -1.07
N THR A 122 25.01 -17.32 0.04
CA THR A 122 25.04 -18.03 1.32
C THR A 122 23.93 -19.07 1.38
N VAL A 123 24.27 -20.31 1.71
CA VAL A 123 23.28 -21.38 1.97
C VAL A 123 22.69 -21.20 3.36
N PHE A 124 21.38 -21.30 3.46
CA PHE A 124 20.65 -21.28 4.72
C PHE A 124 19.47 -22.24 4.69
N PHE A 125 18.85 -22.48 5.85
CA PHE A 125 17.76 -23.42 5.98
C PHE A 125 16.52 -22.74 6.52
N GLU A 126 15.35 -23.15 6.00
CA GLU A 126 14.05 -22.69 6.47
C GLU A 126 13.10 -23.86 6.70
N THR A 127 12.34 -23.78 7.77
CA THR A 127 11.18 -24.65 7.95
C THR A 127 9.95 -23.92 7.46
N ASN A 128 9.29 -24.46 6.45
CA ASN A 128 8.07 -23.91 5.88
C ASN A 128 6.85 -24.77 6.23
N GLU A 129 5.75 -24.10 6.53
CA GLU A 129 4.43 -24.72 6.52
C GLU A 129 3.96 -24.97 5.08
N ALA A 130 3.01 -25.89 4.90
CA ALA A 130 2.39 -26.09 3.60
C ALA A 130 1.67 -24.80 3.14
N LYS A 131 1.94 -24.37 1.91
CA LYS A 131 1.35 -23.15 1.34
C LYS A 131 0.70 -23.47 0.00
N ARG A 132 -0.46 -22.84 -0.24
CA ARG A 132 -1.15 -22.94 -1.53
C ARG A 132 -0.71 -21.84 -2.46
N TYR A 133 -0.67 -22.18 -3.75
CA TYR A 133 -0.30 -21.27 -4.83
C TYR A 133 -1.19 -21.51 -6.05
N GLY A 134 -1.50 -20.43 -6.76
CA GLY A 134 -2.05 -20.50 -8.10
C GLY A 134 -0.93 -20.78 -9.11
N ILE A 135 -1.26 -21.50 -10.16
CA ILE A 135 -0.36 -21.81 -11.29
C ILE A 135 -0.84 -21.04 -12.52
N VAL A 136 0.08 -20.38 -13.19
CA VAL A 136 -0.19 -19.72 -14.47
C VAL A 136 0.07 -20.69 -15.62
N ASP A 137 -0.94 -20.92 -16.48
CA ASP A 137 -0.76 -21.65 -17.71
C ASP A 137 0.29 -20.97 -18.60
N GLN A 138 1.19 -21.75 -19.17
CA GLN A 138 2.27 -21.25 -20.04
C GLN A 138 1.77 -20.42 -21.24
N LYS A 139 0.51 -20.62 -21.67
CA LYS A 139 -0.11 -19.84 -22.76
C LYS A 139 -0.41 -18.37 -22.38
N LEU A 140 -0.53 -18.06 -21.09
CA LEU A 140 -0.85 -16.74 -20.57
C LEU A 140 0.38 -15.90 -20.17
N LYS A 141 1.61 -16.40 -20.41
CA LYS A 141 2.89 -15.79 -20.00
C LYS A 141 3.02 -14.30 -20.33
N LYS A 142 2.52 -13.86 -21.49
CA LYS A 142 2.63 -12.45 -21.92
C LYS A 142 1.71 -11.49 -21.17
N HIS A 143 0.60 -11.94 -20.65
CA HIS A 143 -0.43 -11.13 -20.00
C HIS A 143 -0.30 -11.10 -18.46
N PHE A 144 0.30 -12.12 -17.87
CA PHE A 144 0.45 -12.25 -16.43
C PHE A 144 1.40 -11.19 -15.84
N VAL A 145 2.51 -10.92 -16.52
CA VAL A 145 3.57 -9.98 -16.07
C VAL A 145 3.05 -8.54 -15.95
N VAL A 146 2.03 -8.16 -16.71
CA VAL A 146 1.58 -6.76 -16.82
C VAL A 146 0.42 -6.43 -15.88
N ASN A 147 -0.45 -7.39 -15.55
CA ASN A 147 -1.72 -7.09 -14.87
C ASN A 147 -1.85 -7.57 -13.42
N SER A 148 -0.86 -8.28 -12.88
CA SER A 148 -1.04 -8.99 -11.60
C SER A 148 0.01 -8.69 -10.53
N ILE A 149 0.96 -7.81 -10.79
CA ILE A 149 1.97 -7.46 -9.79
C ILE A 149 1.39 -6.40 -8.86
N GLU A 150 0.56 -6.82 -7.92
CA GLU A 150 0.34 -6.03 -6.71
C GLU A 150 1.64 -6.04 -5.89
N LEU A 151 2.08 -4.89 -5.40
CA LEU A 151 3.19 -4.76 -4.47
C LEU A 151 3.01 -5.77 -3.32
N GLY A 152 4.03 -6.61 -3.07
CA GLY A 152 3.97 -7.62 -2.02
C GLY A 152 3.40 -8.99 -2.46
N MET A 153 3.07 -9.19 -3.74
CA MET A 153 2.69 -10.52 -4.22
C MET A 153 3.92 -11.43 -4.31
N GLN A 154 3.83 -12.60 -3.70
CA GLN A 154 4.83 -13.66 -3.82
C GLN A 154 4.57 -14.42 -5.12
N TYR A 155 5.54 -14.45 -6.02
CA TYR A 155 5.49 -15.21 -7.27
C TYR A 155 6.87 -15.75 -7.62
N GLY A 156 6.91 -16.68 -8.57
CA GLY A 156 8.16 -17.25 -9.01
C GLY A 156 7.97 -18.35 -10.07
N VAL A 157 9.03 -19.08 -10.28
CA VAL A 157 9.09 -20.20 -11.24
C VAL A 157 9.39 -21.50 -10.50
N ILE A 158 8.64 -22.52 -10.80
CA ILE A 158 8.93 -23.90 -10.39
C ILE A 158 9.84 -24.49 -11.47
N ILE A 159 10.97 -25.05 -11.06
CA ILE A 159 11.98 -25.61 -11.93
C ILE A 159 12.05 -27.10 -11.66
N ASP A 160 12.00 -27.88 -12.72
CA ASP A 160 12.18 -29.32 -12.67
C ASP A 160 13.66 -29.65 -12.40
N GLU A 161 13.94 -30.50 -11.40
CA GLU A 161 15.28 -30.85 -10.98
C GLU A 161 16.07 -31.65 -12.04
N GLU A 162 15.39 -32.51 -12.79
CA GLU A 162 16.04 -33.47 -13.72
C GLU A 162 16.60 -32.73 -14.95
N ASN A 163 15.84 -31.77 -15.47
CA ASN A 163 16.19 -31.09 -16.72
C ASN A 163 16.53 -29.61 -16.53
N LEU A 164 16.38 -29.07 -15.32
CA LEU A 164 16.59 -27.67 -14.94
C LEU A 164 15.79 -26.68 -15.80
N LYS A 165 14.60 -27.08 -16.25
CA LYS A 165 13.71 -26.23 -17.04
C LYS A 165 12.53 -25.73 -16.24
N PRO A 166 11.99 -24.56 -16.59
CA PRO A 166 10.76 -24.05 -16.00
C PRO A 166 9.59 -25.03 -16.25
N ALA A 167 9.02 -25.56 -15.17
CA ALA A 167 7.84 -26.40 -15.19
C ALA A 167 6.56 -25.58 -15.13
N ALA A 168 6.51 -24.55 -14.24
CA ALA A 168 5.35 -23.69 -14.07
C ALA A 168 5.75 -22.32 -13.50
N ILE A 169 4.87 -21.34 -13.64
CA ILE A 169 4.93 -20.06 -12.91
C ILE A 169 3.90 -20.14 -11.79
N PHE A 170 4.30 -19.82 -10.57
CA PHE A 170 3.42 -19.79 -9.41
C PHE A 170 3.26 -18.40 -8.85
N TYR A 171 2.13 -18.15 -8.20
CA TYR A 171 1.86 -16.93 -7.44
C TYR A 171 1.09 -17.28 -6.17
N ARG A 172 1.24 -16.49 -5.13
CA ARG A 172 0.55 -16.72 -3.86
C ARG A 172 -0.95 -16.62 -4.05
N ASP A 173 -1.65 -17.69 -3.74
CA ASP A 173 -3.11 -17.80 -3.76
C ASP A 173 -3.51 -18.85 -2.71
N ASP A 174 -4.14 -18.38 -1.63
CA ASP A 174 -4.55 -19.27 -0.53
C ASP A 174 -5.68 -20.23 -0.94
N ALA A 175 -6.34 -19.99 -2.09
CA ALA A 175 -7.31 -20.89 -2.73
C ALA A 175 -6.69 -21.72 -3.88
N GLY A 176 -5.40 -21.54 -4.18
CA GLY A 176 -4.72 -22.21 -5.28
C GLY A 176 -4.66 -23.73 -5.13
N GLU A 177 -4.55 -24.42 -6.27
CA GLU A 177 -4.54 -25.90 -6.31
C GLU A 177 -3.15 -26.49 -6.06
N PHE A 178 -2.08 -25.73 -6.35
CA PHE A 178 -0.72 -26.20 -6.15
C PHE A 178 -0.31 -26.04 -4.68
N ILE A 179 0.27 -27.09 -4.09
CA ILE A 179 0.73 -27.08 -2.70
C ILE A 179 2.26 -27.19 -2.68
N LYS A 180 2.93 -26.13 -2.19
CA LYS A 180 4.31 -26.23 -1.73
C LYS A 180 4.27 -26.89 -0.35
N GLU A 181 4.82 -28.10 -0.27
CA GLU A 181 4.72 -28.95 0.93
C GLU A 181 5.40 -28.33 2.16
N ALA A 182 4.92 -28.71 3.33
CA ALA A 182 5.61 -28.43 4.56
C ALA A 182 6.94 -29.21 4.65
N GLY A 183 7.90 -28.65 5.36
CA GLY A 183 9.18 -29.30 5.61
C GLY A 183 10.34 -28.33 5.70
N GLU A 184 11.54 -28.89 5.81
CA GLU A 184 12.78 -28.14 5.80
C GLU A 184 13.25 -27.94 4.35
N TYR A 185 13.70 -26.72 4.04
CA TYR A 185 14.19 -26.33 2.73
C TYR A 185 15.63 -25.84 2.85
N VAL A 186 16.46 -26.26 1.91
CA VAL A 186 17.75 -25.62 1.65
C VAL A 186 17.49 -24.43 0.73
N CYS A 187 18.06 -23.27 1.09
CA CYS A 187 17.80 -22.00 0.44
C CYS A 187 19.09 -21.26 0.12
N MET A 188 19.05 -20.39 -0.88
CA MET A 188 20.12 -19.48 -1.25
C MET A 188 19.53 -18.23 -1.91
N PHE A 189 20.05 -17.06 -1.56
CA PHE A 189 19.78 -15.84 -2.34
C PHE A 189 20.78 -15.68 -3.46
N GLN A 190 20.30 -15.19 -4.59
CA GLN A 190 21.14 -14.77 -5.72
C GLN A 190 20.73 -13.38 -6.19
N THR A 191 21.69 -12.65 -6.76
CA THR A 191 21.46 -11.40 -7.48
C THR A 191 21.68 -11.64 -8.95
N LEU A 192 20.67 -11.37 -9.77
CA LEU A 192 20.70 -11.64 -11.21
C LEU A 192 20.51 -10.34 -11.99
N GLU A 193 21.17 -10.23 -13.13
CA GLU A 193 20.92 -9.16 -14.10
C GLU A 193 19.65 -9.44 -14.92
N ASP A 194 19.03 -8.38 -15.45
CA ASP A 194 17.86 -8.49 -16.30
C ASP A 194 18.07 -9.49 -17.45
N GLY A 195 17.10 -10.37 -17.64
CA GLY A 195 17.12 -11.39 -18.69
C GLY A 195 17.92 -12.65 -18.39
N ARG A 196 18.59 -12.74 -17.23
CA ARG A 196 19.44 -13.87 -16.84
C ARG A 196 18.85 -14.71 -15.70
N MET A 197 17.52 -14.81 -15.61
CA MET A 197 16.79 -15.41 -14.48
C MET A 197 17.16 -16.89 -14.16
N LEU A 198 17.83 -17.60 -15.05
CA LEU A 198 18.19 -19.02 -14.86
C LEU A 198 19.71 -19.25 -14.92
N GLU A 199 20.52 -18.21 -14.81
CA GLU A 199 21.98 -18.40 -14.72
C GLU A 199 22.36 -19.11 -13.41
N ASN A 200 23.43 -19.92 -13.51
CA ASN A 200 24.03 -20.66 -12.39
C ASN A 200 23.08 -21.67 -11.69
N LEU A 201 21.94 -22.02 -12.36
CA LEU A 201 20.97 -22.92 -11.77
C LEU A 201 21.55 -24.33 -11.55
N ALA A 202 22.38 -24.83 -12.46
CA ALA A 202 23.04 -26.12 -12.34
C ALA A 202 24.02 -26.17 -11.13
N GLU A 203 24.77 -25.10 -10.94
CA GLU A 203 25.69 -24.98 -9.80
C GLU A 203 24.90 -24.95 -8.48
N THR A 204 23.81 -24.18 -8.46
CA THR A 204 22.95 -24.11 -7.26
C THR A 204 22.28 -25.44 -6.96
N ALA A 205 21.76 -26.15 -7.97
CA ALA A 205 21.18 -27.50 -7.80
C ALA A 205 22.20 -28.46 -7.22
N ALA A 206 23.43 -28.46 -7.75
CA ALA A 206 24.52 -29.30 -7.21
C ALA A 206 24.89 -28.96 -5.76
N VAL A 207 24.80 -27.66 -5.38
CA VAL A 207 24.98 -27.26 -3.98
C VAL A 207 23.83 -27.77 -3.12
N PHE A 208 22.57 -27.61 -3.55
CA PHE A 208 21.39 -28.06 -2.81
C PHE A 208 21.38 -29.56 -2.59
N GLN A 209 21.77 -30.36 -3.60
CA GLN A 209 21.91 -31.82 -3.47
C GLN A 209 22.90 -32.22 -2.37
N LYS A 210 24.02 -31.50 -2.20
CA LYS A 210 24.99 -31.74 -1.10
C LYS A 210 24.35 -31.57 0.29
N PHE A 211 23.31 -30.74 0.38
CA PHE A 211 22.56 -30.51 1.61
C PHE A 211 21.24 -31.28 1.70
N GLY A 212 21.05 -32.30 0.85
CA GLY A 212 19.87 -33.17 0.85
C GLY A 212 18.65 -32.56 0.13
N GLY A 213 18.84 -31.55 -0.70
CA GLY A 213 17.78 -31.01 -1.56
C GLY A 213 17.33 -32.03 -2.60
N SER A 214 16.03 -32.16 -2.83
CA SER A 214 15.43 -33.04 -3.82
C SER A 214 14.07 -32.51 -4.32
N GLY A 215 13.69 -32.91 -5.53
CA GLY A 215 12.43 -32.48 -6.17
C GLY A 215 12.51 -31.06 -6.76
N PHE A 216 11.40 -30.38 -6.84
CA PHE A 216 11.32 -29.09 -7.49
C PHE A 216 12.18 -28.02 -6.81
N ILE A 217 12.85 -27.20 -7.64
CA ILE A 217 13.51 -25.98 -7.19
C ILE A 217 12.54 -24.82 -7.39
N TYR A 218 12.29 -24.08 -6.33
CA TYR A 218 11.46 -22.87 -6.35
C TYR A 218 12.37 -21.66 -6.54
N HIS A 219 12.24 -21.01 -7.69
CA HIS A 219 12.90 -19.74 -8.02
C HIS A 219 11.89 -18.62 -7.72
N GLU A 220 12.01 -18.02 -6.57
CA GLU A 220 11.08 -17.03 -6.07
C GLU A 220 11.65 -15.62 -6.29
N ASP A 221 10.86 -14.75 -6.92
CA ASP A 221 11.13 -13.33 -6.95
C ASP A 221 11.07 -12.78 -5.53
N TYR A 222 12.18 -12.24 -5.03
CA TYR A 222 12.27 -11.91 -3.63
C TYR A 222 12.18 -10.42 -3.32
N ALA A 223 12.75 -9.56 -4.16
CA ALA A 223 12.79 -8.12 -3.93
C ALA A 223 12.74 -7.28 -5.21
N ASN A 224 12.19 -7.80 -6.29
CA ASN A 224 12.23 -7.16 -7.63
C ASN A 224 11.40 -5.88 -7.77
N THR A 225 10.60 -5.53 -6.79
CA THR A 225 9.88 -4.24 -6.78
C THR A 225 10.82 -3.04 -6.59
N ILE A 226 12.06 -3.30 -6.18
CA ILE A 226 13.09 -2.26 -6.03
C ILE A 226 14.36 -2.84 -6.67
N PRO A 227 14.67 -2.49 -7.94
CA PRO A 227 15.96 -2.84 -8.54
C PRO A 227 17.07 -2.32 -7.63
N GLU A 228 18.04 -3.17 -7.29
CA GLU A 228 19.28 -2.66 -6.70
C GLU A 228 19.81 -1.54 -7.61
N ALA A 229 20.53 -0.59 -7.05
CA ALA A 229 21.04 0.60 -7.73
C ALA A 229 21.82 0.33 -9.04
N ASN A 230 22.05 -0.96 -9.38
CA ASN A 230 22.76 -1.44 -10.57
C ASN A 230 21.92 -2.35 -11.48
N GLY A 231 20.58 -2.35 -11.39
CA GLY A 231 19.72 -3.18 -12.26
C GLY A 231 19.75 -4.68 -11.96
N LYS A 232 20.18 -5.08 -10.76
CA LYS A 232 20.17 -6.48 -10.34
C LYS A 232 18.90 -6.81 -9.55
N HIS A 233 18.38 -8.00 -9.79
CA HIS A 233 17.21 -8.52 -9.08
C HIS A 233 17.64 -9.53 -8.01
N VAL A 234 17.01 -9.47 -6.84
CA VAL A 234 17.21 -10.44 -5.78
C VAL A 234 16.18 -11.55 -5.93
N ILE A 235 16.67 -12.77 -6.07
CA ILE A 235 15.86 -13.98 -6.08
C ILE A 235 16.21 -14.86 -4.90
N LYS A 236 15.24 -15.68 -4.49
CA LYS A 236 15.46 -16.77 -3.54
C LYS A 236 15.24 -18.09 -4.23
N LEU A 237 16.26 -18.90 -4.24
CA LEU A 237 16.16 -20.30 -4.64
C LEU A 237 15.91 -21.15 -3.40
N SER A 238 15.01 -22.13 -3.49
CA SER A 238 14.75 -23.06 -2.40
C SER A 238 14.38 -24.44 -2.94
N GLN A 239 14.84 -25.49 -2.27
CA GLN A 239 14.53 -26.88 -2.58
C GLN A 239 14.20 -27.63 -1.28
N LYS A 240 13.20 -28.50 -1.31
CA LYS A 240 12.83 -29.30 -0.15
C LYS A 240 13.95 -30.30 0.16
N ARG A 241 14.27 -30.46 1.43
CA ARG A 241 15.20 -31.52 1.88
C ARG A 241 14.46 -32.85 1.97
N GLY A 242 15.05 -33.87 1.41
CA GLY A 242 14.62 -35.24 1.65
C GLY A 242 14.80 -35.62 3.13
N ALA A 243 13.92 -36.48 3.64
CA ALA A 243 14.01 -37.02 4.98
C ALA A 243 15.22 -37.94 5.13
#